data_22897a30769efb601f9305f1d7b02940
#
_entry.id   22897a30769efb601f9305f1d7b02940
#
_cell.length_a   1.000
_cell.length_b   1.000
_cell.length_c   1.000
_cell.angle_alpha   90.00
_cell.angle_beta   90.00
_cell.angle_gamma   90.00
#
_symmetry.space_group_name_H-M   'P 1'
#
loop_
_entity.id
_entity.type
_entity.pdbx_description
1 polymer ?
#
loop_
_entity_poly.entity_id
_entity_poly.type
_entity_poly.pdbx_seq_one_letter_code
_entity_poly.pdbx_strand_id
1 'polypeptide(L)'
;MMPPALATKSGVQTMPRSASWTDPESALRAEVDIVAPCALGAVLDDETVPALHCRVIAGAANNQLAADAVAVQLAERGIVWTPDFVANAGGIINISVELEPEGYDTARAETRVRGIAATTRAVFDRADATGATPLAAAIEIARRRLAEAATGPPRAVA
;
A
#
# COMPACT_ATOMS: atom_id res chain seq x y z
N MET A 1 7.59 -12.87 25.97
CA MET A 1 8.50 -13.72 25.16
C MET A 1 8.37 -13.28 23.71
N MET A 2 9.43 -12.85 23.07
CA MET A 2 9.42 -12.40 21.69
C MET A 2 9.11 -13.56 20.72
N PRO A 3 8.13 -13.44 19.81
CA PRO A 3 7.98 -14.43 18.75
C PRO A 3 9.22 -14.46 17.85
N PRO A 4 9.52 -15.58 17.21
CA PRO A 4 10.67 -15.68 16.32
C PRO A 4 10.47 -14.78 15.10
N ALA A 5 11.55 -14.23 14.60
CA ALA A 5 11.57 -13.55 13.32
C ALA A 5 11.04 -14.45 12.20
N LEU A 6 10.47 -13.86 11.17
CA LEU A 6 9.95 -14.59 10.03
C LEU A 6 11.03 -15.45 9.38
N ALA A 7 10.74 -16.74 9.23
CA ALA A 7 11.59 -17.64 8.47
C ALA A 7 11.38 -17.42 6.97
N THR A 8 12.47 -17.28 6.23
CA THR A 8 12.45 -17.23 4.77
C THR A 8 12.98 -18.54 4.19
N LYS A 9 12.85 -18.74 2.88
CA LYS A 9 13.45 -19.89 2.17
C LYS A 9 14.97 -19.99 2.35
N SER A 10 15.63 -18.90 2.70
CA SER A 10 17.08 -18.83 2.92
C SER A 10 17.50 -18.97 4.39
N GLY A 11 16.55 -19.21 5.30
CA GLY A 11 16.83 -19.35 6.72
C GLY A 11 15.96 -18.47 7.61
N VAL A 12 16.24 -18.46 8.90
CA VAL A 12 15.54 -17.65 9.88
C VAL A 12 16.02 -16.21 9.77
N GLN A 13 15.10 -15.30 9.49
CA GLN A 13 15.40 -13.87 9.61
C GLN A 13 15.44 -13.51 11.10
N THR A 14 16.55 -12.98 11.55
CA THR A 14 16.67 -12.44 12.88
C THR A 14 16.24 -10.98 12.90
N MET A 15 15.54 -10.57 13.95
CA MET A 15 15.23 -9.16 14.18
C MET A 15 16.51 -8.34 14.26
N PRO A 16 16.55 -7.12 13.71
CA PRO A 16 17.66 -6.20 13.98
C PRO A 16 17.87 -6.01 15.49
N ARG A 17 19.09 -5.74 15.91
CA ARG A 17 19.41 -5.56 17.34
C ARG A 17 18.60 -4.45 18.02
N SER A 18 18.13 -3.48 17.24
CA SER A 18 17.28 -2.37 17.69
C SER A 18 15.76 -2.70 17.65
N ALA A 19 15.37 -3.89 17.20
CA ALA A 19 13.96 -4.25 17.12
C ALA A 19 13.43 -4.73 18.46
N SER A 20 12.17 -4.42 18.73
CA SER A 20 11.44 -4.85 19.93
C SER A 20 10.05 -5.33 19.55
N TRP A 21 9.40 -5.99 20.48
CA TRP A 21 8.02 -6.48 20.35
C TRP A 21 7.11 -5.75 21.31
N THR A 22 5.88 -5.50 20.85
CA THR A 22 4.77 -5.02 21.68
C THR A 22 3.48 -5.60 21.12
N ASP A 23 2.36 -5.41 21.80
CA ASP A 23 1.05 -5.73 21.27
C ASP A 23 0.67 -4.80 20.11
N PRO A 24 -0.27 -5.20 19.23
CA PRO A 24 -0.64 -4.43 18.05
C PRO A 24 -1.15 -3.01 18.36
N GLU A 25 -1.91 -2.84 19.42
CA GLU A 25 -2.46 -1.54 19.82
C GLU A 25 -1.35 -0.59 20.27
N SER A 26 -0.44 -1.05 21.11
CA SER A 26 0.73 -0.28 21.52
C SER A 26 1.66 0.04 20.34
N ALA A 27 1.76 -0.88 19.35
CA ALA A 27 2.54 -0.64 18.15
C ALA A 27 1.98 0.51 17.32
N LEU A 28 0.65 0.58 17.17
CA LEU A 28 -0.01 1.68 16.44
C LEU A 28 0.16 3.03 17.13
N ARG A 29 0.24 3.05 18.46
CA ARG A 29 0.38 4.26 19.28
C ARG A 29 1.83 4.67 19.53
N ALA A 30 2.81 3.93 19.01
CA ALA A 30 4.21 4.22 19.22
C ALA A 30 4.64 5.53 18.54
N GLU A 31 5.54 6.26 19.18
CA GLU A 31 6.18 7.45 18.57
C GLU A 31 7.21 6.99 17.52
N VAL A 32 6.81 6.97 16.26
CA VAL A 32 7.63 6.49 15.13
C VAL A 32 7.41 7.39 13.91
N ASP A 33 8.36 7.42 13.00
CA ASP A 33 8.19 8.15 11.74
C ASP A 33 7.22 7.46 10.80
N ILE A 34 7.24 6.12 10.77
CA ILE A 34 6.48 5.32 9.81
C ILE A 34 5.74 4.19 10.54
N VAL A 35 4.45 4.05 10.26
CA VAL A 35 3.64 2.88 10.63
C VAL A 35 3.37 2.06 9.37
N ALA A 36 3.58 0.75 9.46
CA ALA A 36 3.34 -0.18 8.35
C ALA A 36 2.34 -1.27 8.72
N PRO A 37 1.02 -1.05 8.56
CA PRO A 37 0.01 -2.08 8.78
C PRO A 37 0.17 -3.20 7.75
N CYS A 38 0.54 -4.41 8.20
CA CYS A 38 0.82 -5.54 7.32
C CYS A 38 0.04 -6.82 7.70
N ALA A 39 -0.90 -6.73 8.66
CA ALA A 39 -1.64 -7.88 9.15
C ALA A 39 -3.14 -7.80 8.81
N LEU A 40 -3.91 -7.05 9.57
CA LEU A 40 -5.35 -6.97 9.43
C LEU A 40 -5.79 -5.67 8.78
N GLY A 41 -6.93 -5.71 8.07
CA GLY A 41 -7.62 -4.53 7.57
C GLY A 41 -8.37 -3.78 8.68
N ALA A 42 -8.91 -2.62 8.31
CA ALA A 42 -9.73 -1.74 9.18
C ALA A 42 -9.05 -1.32 10.51
N VAL A 43 -7.71 -1.30 10.52
CA VAL A 43 -6.93 -0.88 11.71
C VAL A 43 -6.81 0.63 11.84
N LEU A 44 -7.14 1.37 10.78
CA LEU A 44 -7.19 2.82 10.76
C LEU A 44 -8.66 3.24 10.81
N ASP A 45 -9.10 3.71 11.95
CA ASP A 45 -10.48 4.11 12.25
C ASP A 45 -10.53 5.40 13.10
N ASP A 46 -11.73 5.79 13.50
CA ASP A 46 -11.99 6.99 14.27
C ASP A 46 -11.37 6.97 15.68
N GLU A 47 -11.01 5.78 16.20
CA GLU A 47 -10.38 5.62 17.50
C GLU A 47 -8.86 5.59 17.42
N THR A 48 -8.33 4.90 16.40
CA THR A 48 -6.89 4.70 16.23
C THR A 48 -6.21 5.91 15.61
N VAL A 49 -6.83 6.55 14.60
CA VAL A 49 -6.22 7.70 13.91
C VAL A 49 -5.87 8.85 14.85
N PRO A 50 -6.72 9.27 15.80
CA PRO A 50 -6.35 10.31 16.77
C PRO A 50 -5.13 9.97 17.63
N ALA A 51 -4.87 8.69 17.87
CA ALA A 51 -3.80 8.19 18.73
C ALA A 51 -2.48 7.89 18.00
N LEU A 52 -2.44 8.05 16.68
CA LEU A 52 -1.21 7.84 15.90
C LEU A 52 -0.18 8.94 16.16
N HIS A 53 1.07 8.56 16.30
CA HIS A 53 2.22 9.45 16.44
C HIS A 53 3.24 9.19 15.32
N CYS A 54 2.77 9.19 14.07
CA CYS A 54 3.62 8.96 12.91
C CYS A 54 3.43 10.06 11.85
N ARG A 55 4.32 10.10 10.90
CA ARG A 55 4.26 11.02 9.75
C ARG A 55 3.78 10.32 8.48
N VAL A 56 4.03 9.03 8.38
CA VAL A 56 3.75 8.23 7.18
C VAL A 56 3.12 6.90 7.58
N ILE A 57 2.13 6.48 6.79
CA ILE A 57 1.55 5.13 6.87
C ILE A 57 1.71 4.48 5.50
N ALA A 58 2.46 3.37 5.45
CA ALA A 58 2.67 2.57 4.24
C ALA A 58 2.82 1.09 4.61
N GLY A 59 1.78 0.31 4.40
CA GLY A 59 1.73 -1.09 4.77
C GLY A 59 1.13 -1.97 3.68
N ALA A 60 1.25 -3.27 3.84
CA ALA A 60 0.80 -4.28 2.88
C ALA A 60 -0.55 -4.91 3.22
N ALA A 61 -1.18 -4.58 4.36
CA ALA A 61 -2.52 -5.05 4.68
C ALA A 61 -3.53 -4.48 3.68
N ASN A 62 -4.51 -5.28 3.29
CA ASN A 62 -5.64 -4.84 2.48
C ASN A 62 -6.66 -4.10 3.35
N ASN A 63 -7.37 -3.13 2.75
CA ASN A 63 -8.48 -2.42 3.39
C ASN A 63 -8.07 -1.82 4.75
N GLN A 64 -6.95 -1.12 4.80
CA GLN A 64 -6.41 -0.55 6.04
C GLN A 64 -7.36 0.44 6.70
N LEU A 65 -8.10 1.22 5.90
CA LEU A 65 -9.10 2.17 6.38
C LEU A 65 -10.40 1.44 6.72
N ALA A 66 -10.99 1.72 7.88
CA ALA A 66 -12.32 1.23 8.25
C ALA A 66 -13.44 1.86 7.39
N ALA A 67 -13.22 3.10 6.92
CA ALA A 67 -14.10 3.80 6.00
C ALA A 67 -13.30 4.84 5.20
N ASP A 68 -13.78 5.22 4.02
CA ASP A 68 -13.12 6.23 3.15
C ASP A 68 -12.92 7.58 3.86
N ALA A 69 -13.83 7.94 4.78
CA ALA A 69 -13.74 9.17 5.57
C ALA A 69 -12.45 9.26 6.41
N VAL A 70 -11.89 8.12 6.81
CA VAL A 70 -10.63 8.07 7.58
C VAL A 70 -9.46 8.65 6.80
N ALA A 71 -9.48 8.56 5.45
CA ALA A 71 -8.46 9.21 4.62
C ALA A 71 -8.44 10.74 4.79
N VAL A 72 -9.61 11.34 5.03
CA VAL A 72 -9.71 12.79 5.29
C VAL A 72 -9.10 13.12 6.65
N GLN A 73 -9.40 12.35 7.68
CA GLN A 73 -8.85 12.56 9.03
C GLN A 73 -7.31 12.44 9.03
N LEU A 74 -6.75 11.49 8.30
CA LEU A 74 -5.30 11.36 8.13
C LEU A 74 -4.70 12.60 7.46
N ALA A 75 -5.34 13.09 6.39
CA ALA A 75 -4.90 14.28 5.68
C ALA A 75 -4.97 15.54 6.57
N GLU A 76 -6.04 15.74 7.34
CA GLU A 76 -6.21 16.83 8.29
C GLU A 76 -5.13 16.83 9.38
N ARG A 77 -4.64 15.63 9.76
CA ARG A 77 -3.53 15.47 10.70
C ARG A 77 -2.15 15.60 10.04
N GLY A 78 -2.08 15.79 8.73
CA GLY A 78 -0.82 15.86 7.99
C GLY A 78 -0.09 14.51 7.92
N ILE A 79 -0.80 13.39 8.14
CA ILE A 79 -0.24 12.04 8.02
C ILE A 79 -0.36 11.58 6.57
N VAL A 80 0.77 11.32 5.94
CA VAL A 80 0.81 10.80 4.56
C VAL A 80 0.46 9.31 4.59
N TRP A 81 -0.70 8.96 4.08
CA TRP A 81 -1.10 7.55 3.92
C TRP A 81 -0.99 7.13 2.45
N THR A 82 -0.28 6.03 2.21
CA THR A 82 -0.21 5.42 0.88
C THR A 82 -1.39 4.46 0.71
N PRO A 83 -2.26 4.66 -0.30
CA PRO A 83 -3.37 3.74 -0.56
C PRO A 83 -2.88 2.30 -0.66
N ASP A 84 -3.45 1.42 0.15
CA ASP A 84 -3.01 0.04 0.30
C ASP A 84 -3.05 -0.74 -1.01
N PHE A 85 -4.12 -0.59 -1.80
CA PHE A 85 -4.27 -1.23 -3.11
C PHE A 85 -3.24 -0.75 -4.16
N VAL A 86 -2.53 0.36 -3.90
CA VAL A 86 -1.36 0.78 -4.69
C VAL A 86 -0.09 0.19 -4.10
N ALA A 87 0.12 0.32 -2.79
CA ALA A 87 1.34 -0.12 -2.12
C ALA A 87 1.54 -1.64 -2.19
N ASN A 88 0.45 -2.41 -2.05
CA ASN A 88 0.48 -3.88 -2.00
C ASN A 88 0.20 -4.56 -3.36
N ALA A 89 0.10 -3.81 -4.45
CA ALA A 89 -0.24 -4.33 -5.77
C ALA A 89 0.74 -5.37 -6.35
N GLY A 90 1.91 -5.56 -5.71
CA GLY A 90 2.97 -6.44 -6.21
C GLY A 90 2.52 -7.88 -6.50
N GLY A 91 1.68 -8.46 -5.64
CA GLY A 91 1.14 -9.81 -5.84
C GLY A 91 0.27 -9.93 -7.09
N ILE A 92 -0.67 -9.01 -7.27
CA ILE A 92 -1.55 -8.98 -8.46
C ILE A 92 -0.75 -8.73 -9.73
N ILE A 93 0.21 -7.80 -9.69
CA ILE A 93 1.09 -7.50 -10.82
C ILE A 93 1.89 -8.75 -11.21
N ASN A 94 2.43 -9.48 -10.24
CA ASN A 94 3.18 -10.70 -10.51
C ASN A 94 2.29 -11.78 -11.19
N ILE A 95 1.08 -12.00 -10.68
CA ILE A 95 0.12 -12.94 -11.27
C ILE A 95 -0.28 -12.48 -12.68
N SER A 96 -0.44 -11.18 -12.93
CA SER A 96 -0.82 -10.68 -14.25
C SER A 96 0.21 -11.03 -15.34
N VAL A 97 1.49 -11.14 -14.97
CA VAL A 97 2.55 -11.56 -15.90
C VAL A 97 2.45 -13.06 -16.21
N GLU A 98 2.01 -13.86 -15.26
CA GLU A 98 1.82 -15.31 -15.46
C GLU A 98 0.70 -15.60 -16.47
N LEU A 99 -0.30 -14.73 -16.54
CA LEU A 99 -1.47 -14.87 -17.44
C LEU A 99 -1.22 -14.35 -18.86
N GLU A 100 -0.02 -13.87 -19.17
CA GLU A 100 0.31 -13.42 -20.52
C GLU A 100 0.59 -14.60 -21.47
N PRO A 101 0.31 -14.46 -22.78
CA PRO A 101 0.52 -15.52 -23.77
C PRO A 101 1.98 -16.02 -23.79
N GLU A 102 2.95 -15.16 -23.52
CA GLU A 102 4.37 -15.49 -23.48
C GLU A 102 4.76 -16.24 -22.19
N GLY A 103 3.82 -16.40 -21.26
CA GLY A 103 4.05 -17.02 -19.96
C GLY A 103 4.82 -16.13 -18.97
N TYR A 104 5.12 -16.70 -17.80
CA TYR A 104 5.80 -15.99 -16.73
C TYR A 104 7.26 -15.65 -17.06
N ASP A 105 7.60 -14.38 -16.88
CA ASP A 105 8.97 -13.89 -16.98
C ASP A 105 9.32 -13.03 -15.74
N THR A 106 10.35 -13.46 -15.00
CA THR A 106 10.76 -12.83 -13.75
C THR A 106 11.21 -11.37 -13.94
N ALA A 107 11.96 -11.08 -15.01
CA ALA A 107 12.49 -9.73 -15.23
C ALA A 107 11.36 -8.76 -15.59
N ARG A 108 10.36 -9.23 -16.34
CA ARG A 108 9.15 -8.48 -16.66
C ARG A 108 8.30 -8.23 -15.42
N ALA A 109 8.09 -9.25 -14.59
CA ALA A 109 7.38 -9.13 -13.32
C ALA A 109 8.07 -8.12 -12.40
N GLU A 110 9.38 -8.21 -12.22
CA GLU A 110 10.17 -7.30 -11.41
C GLU A 110 10.09 -5.85 -11.93
N THR A 111 10.21 -5.66 -13.24
CA THR A 111 10.09 -4.33 -13.87
C THR A 111 8.73 -3.70 -13.57
N ARG A 112 7.64 -4.46 -13.68
CA ARG A 112 6.29 -3.98 -13.39
C ARG A 112 6.08 -3.69 -11.91
N VAL A 113 6.56 -4.55 -11.02
CA VAL A 113 6.47 -4.32 -9.57
C VAL A 113 7.24 -3.04 -9.18
N ARG A 114 8.40 -2.80 -9.75
CA ARG A 114 9.14 -1.53 -9.55
C ARG A 114 8.36 -0.31 -10.01
N GLY A 115 7.43 -0.45 -10.95
CA GLY A 115 6.50 0.59 -11.39
C GLY A 115 5.53 1.08 -10.30
N ILE A 116 5.35 0.33 -9.20
CA ILE A 116 4.52 0.75 -8.05
C ILE A 116 5.03 2.09 -7.50
N ALA A 117 6.34 2.27 -7.39
CA ALA A 117 6.91 3.52 -6.90
C ALA A 117 6.52 4.74 -7.74
N ALA A 118 6.51 4.60 -9.07
CA ALA A 118 6.08 5.65 -9.98
C ALA A 118 4.57 5.92 -9.86
N THR A 119 3.76 4.86 -9.72
CA THR A 119 2.31 4.99 -9.51
C THR A 119 2.01 5.71 -8.18
N THR A 120 2.69 5.33 -7.09
CA THR A 120 2.55 5.98 -5.79
C THR A 120 2.89 7.46 -5.86
N ARG A 121 3.99 7.81 -6.52
CA ARG A 121 4.36 9.22 -6.74
C ARG A 121 3.29 9.99 -7.52
N ALA A 122 2.79 9.42 -8.62
CA ALA A 122 1.72 10.06 -9.39
C ALA A 122 0.43 10.27 -8.58
N VAL A 123 0.13 9.39 -7.63
CA VAL A 123 -1.00 9.56 -6.69
C VAL A 123 -0.77 10.77 -5.78
N PHE A 124 0.40 10.88 -5.18
CA PHE A 124 0.72 12.03 -4.33
C PHE A 124 0.78 13.34 -5.09
N ASP A 125 1.45 13.37 -6.25
CA ASP A 125 1.51 14.55 -7.12
C ASP A 125 0.09 15.02 -7.52
N ARG A 126 -0.82 14.08 -7.77
CA ARG A 126 -2.22 14.39 -8.09
C ARG A 126 -2.98 14.90 -6.86
N ALA A 127 -2.80 14.28 -5.71
CA ALA A 127 -3.41 14.71 -4.46
C ALA A 127 -2.99 16.15 -4.13
N ASP A 128 -1.70 16.46 -4.19
CA ASP A 128 -1.14 17.78 -3.93
C ASP A 128 -1.67 18.82 -4.92
N ALA A 129 -1.71 18.50 -6.21
CA ALA A 129 -2.18 19.42 -7.25
C ALA A 129 -3.67 19.77 -7.15
N THR A 130 -4.49 18.91 -6.52
CA THR A 130 -5.95 19.08 -6.44
C THR A 130 -6.47 19.37 -5.05
N GLY A 131 -5.63 19.27 -4.01
CA GLY A 131 -6.06 19.31 -2.61
C GLY A 131 -6.92 18.11 -2.19
N ALA A 132 -6.90 17.03 -2.97
CA ALA A 132 -7.63 15.80 -2.67
C ALA A 132 -6.82 14.87 -1.75
N THR A 133 -7.50 13.91 -1.11
CA THR A 133 -6.79 12.85 -0.38
C THR A 133 -6.07 11.91 -1.35
N PRO A 134 -4.98 11.23 -0.91
CA PRO A 134 -4.33 10.20 -1.72
C PRO A 134 -5.30 9.08 -2.17
N LEU A 135 -6.31 8.75 -1.36
CA LEU A 135 -7.38 7.82 -1.73
C LEU A 135 -8.15 8.30 -2.96
N ALA A 136 -8.67 9.53 -2.89
CA ALA A 136 -9.46 10.12 -3.98
C ALA A 136 -8.63 10.24 -5.27
N ALA A 137 -7.39 10.68 -5.16
CA ALA A 137 -6.45 10.79 -6.28
C ALA A 137 -6.17 9.42 -6.92
N ALA A 138 -5.95 8.37 -6.12
CA ALA A 138 -5.71 7.02 -6.62
C ALA A 138 -6.93 6.47 -7.36
N ILE A 139 -8.14 6.65 -6.82
CA ILE A 139 -9.40 6.24 -7.45
C ILE A 139 -9.60 6.99 -8.77
N GLU A 140 -9.35 8.29 -8.81
CA GLU A 140 -9.45 9.09 -10.04
C GLU A 140 -8.50 8.57 -11.13
N ILE A 141 -7.23 8.33 -10.78
CA ILE A 141 -6.23 7.80 -11.71
C ILE A 141 -6.67 6.43 -12.23
N ALA A 142 -7.18 5.55 -11.38
CA ALA A 142 -7.66 4.23 -11.78
C ALA A 142 -8.85 4.34 -12.75
N ARG A 143 -9.85 5.17 -12.44
CA ARG A 143 -11.01 5.39 -13.30
C ARG A 143 -10.63 5.94 -14.66
N ARG A 144 -9.70 6.90 -14.70
CA ARG A 144 -9.19 7.46 -15.97
C ARG A 144 -8.52 6.37 -16.81
N ARG A 145 -7.64 5.55 -16.25
CA ARG A 145 -6.99 4.44 -16.94
C ARG A 145 -7.99 3.43 -17.51
N LEU A 146 -9.04 3.12 -16.75
CA LEU A 146 -10.11 2.23 -17.22
C LEU A 146 -10.90 2.85 -18.38
N ALA A 147 -11.23 4.13 -18.31
CA ALA A 147 -11.92 4.83 -19.39
C ALA A 147 -11.07 4.89 -20.67
N GLU A 148 -9.80 5.19 -20.54
CA GLU A 148 -8.83 5.18 -21.67
C GLU A 148 -8.72 3.79 -22.30
N ALA A 149 -8.66 2.73 -21.49
CA ALA A 149 -8.61 1.35 -21.97
C ALA A 149 -9.90 0.91 -22.66
N ALA A 150 -11.05 1.41 -22.21
CA ALA A 150 -12.36 1.10 -22.82
C ALA A 150 -12.56 1.76 -24.19
N THR A 151 -11.87 2.88 -24.46
CA THR A 151 -11.93 3.62 -25.75
C THR A 151 -10.83 3.20 -26.72
N GLY A 152 -9.86 2.41 -26.26
CA GLY A 152 -8.79 1.88 -27.09
C GLY A 152 -9.24 0.75 -28.02
N PRO A 153 -8.46 0.38 -29.05
CA PRO A 153 -8.79 -0.75 -29.89
C PRO A 153 -8.90 -2.02 -29.03
N PRO A 154 -9.88 -2.93 -29.35
CA PRO A 154 -10.05 -4.15 -28.59
C PRO A 154 -8.74 -4.94 -28.56
N ARG A 155 -8.26 -5.27 -27.37
CA ARG A 155 -7.12 -6.19 -27.24
C ARG A 155 -7.57 -7.52 -27.85
N ALA A 156 -6.85 -7.98 -28.86
CA ALA A 156 -7.06 -9.32 -29.40
C ALA A 156 -6.91 -10.32 -28.25
N VAL A 157 -8.00 -10.99 -27.93
CA VAL A 157 -8.00 -12.16 -27.06
C VAL A 157 -7.51 -13.28 -27.97
N ALA A 158 -6.25 -13.68 -27.81
CA ALA A 158 -5.72 -14.86 -28.47
C ALA A 158 -6.12 -16.11 -27.68
#